data_67fc8c354abd09cd3dbc0109ad45ad90
#
_entry.id   67fc8c354abd09cd3dbc0109ad45ad90
#
_cell.length_a   1.000
_cell.length_b   1.000
_cell.length_c   1.000
_cell.angle_alpha   90.00
_cell.angle_beta   90.00
_cell.angle_gamma   90.00
#
_symmetry.space_group_name_H-M   'P 1'
#
loop_
_entity.id
_entity.type
_entity.pdbx_description
1 polymer ?
#
loop_
_entity_poly.entity_id
_entity_poly.type
_entity_poly.pdbx_seq_one_letter_code
_entity_poly.pdbx_strand_id
1 'polypeptide(L)' 'MREKILAVIEKNSRIDIHDLAILLGESEVAVANEIAEMEKEH' A
#
# COMPACT_ATOMS: atom_id res chain seq x y z
N MET A 1 1.32 -2.32 -9.00
CA MET A 1 1.18 -1.53 -7.77
C MET A 1 1.45 -2.33 -6.50
N ARG A 2 1.04 -3.58 -6.47
CA ARG A 2 1.26 -4.43 -5.29
C ARG A 2 2.72 -4.53 -4.88
N GLU A 3 3.59 -4.67 -5.86
CA GLU A 3 5.02 -4.80 -5.60
C GLU A 3 5.59 -3.57 -4.94
N LYS A 4 5.11 -2.39 -5.35
CA LYS A 4 5.57 -1.14 -4.75
C LYS A 4 5.09 -1.02 -3.31
N ILE A 5 3.86 -1.44 -3.05
CA ILE A 5 3.32 -1.42 -1.71
C ILE A 5 4.13 -2.33 -0.80
N LEU A 6 4.41 -3.53 -1.26
CA LEU A 6 5.19 -4.49 -0.47
C LEU A 6 6.59 -3.96 -0.18
N ALA A 7 7.22 -3.34 -1.17
CA ALA A 7 8.56 -2.80 -0.99
C ALA A 7 8.59 -1.72 0.09
N VAL A 8 7.58 -0.85 0.09
CA VAL A 8 7.51 0.21 1.09
C VAL A 8 7.21 -0.36 2.47
N ILE A 9 6.29 -1.30 2.55
CA ILE A 9 5.91 -1.92 3.82
C ILE A 9 7.09 -2.67 4.44
N GLU A 10 7.90 -3.31 3.62
CA GLU A 10 9.08 -4.00 4.12
C GLU A 10 10.05 -3.05 4.80
N LYS A 11 10.15 -1.83 4.28
CA LYS A 11 11.04 -0.83 4.84
C LYS A 11 10.41 -0.09 6.00
N ASN A 12 9.11 0.14 5.92
CA ASN A 12 8.36 0.91 6.91
C ASN A 12 7.07 0.20 7.24
N SER A 13 7.15 -0.80 8.09
CA SER A 13 5.98 -1.61 8.42
C SER A 13 4.87 -0.81 9.11
N ARG A 14 5.19 0.37 9.61
CA ARG A 14 4.22 1.21 10.32
C ARG A 14 3.74 2.40 9.50
N ILE A 15 4.07 2.42 8.23
CA ILE A 15 3.62 3.52 7.38
C ILE A 15 2.10 3.45 7.26
N ASP A 16 1.43 4.60 7.34
CA ASP A 16 -0.01 4.60 7.18
C ASP A 16 -0.37 4.78 5.71
N ILE A 17 -1.66 4.57 5.42
CA ILE A 17 -2.11 4.53 4.03
C ILE A 17 -1.97 5.90 3.35
N HIS A 18 -2.10 6.97 4.11
CA HIS A 18 -1.98 8.31 3.57
C HIS A 18 -0.56 8.55 3.05
N ASP A 19 0.42 8.21 3.87
CA ASP A 19 1.82 8.37 3.48
C ASP A 19 2.18 7.42 2.33
N LEU A 20 1.66 6.20 2.38
CA LEU A 20 1.91 5.23 1.35
C LEU A 20 1.38 5.72 0.00
N ALA A 21 0.19 6.29 -0.01
CA ALA A 21 -0.40 6.81 -1.24
C ALA A 21 0.44 7.92 -1.82
N ILE A 22 0.95 8.80 -0.97
CA ILE A 22 1.78 9.91 -1.43
C ILE A 22 3.07 9.37 -2.06
N LEU A 23 3.70 8.43 -1.40
CA LEU A 23 4.95 7.84 -1.90
C LEU A 23 4.75 7.16 -3.25
N LEU A 24 3.62 6.52 -3.44
CA LEU A 24 3.34 5.79 -4.67
C LEU A 24 2.77 6.69 -5.76
N GLY A 25 2.33 7.90 -5.41
CA GLY A 25 1.67 8.76 -6.36
C GLY A 25 0.29 8.26 -6.74
N GLU A 26 -0.38 7.55 -5.82
CA GLU A 26 -1.70 6.99 -6.06
C GLU A 26 -2.69 7.57 -5.07
N SER A 27 -3.98 7.33 -5.30
CA SER A 27 -5.00 7.78 -4.36
C SER A 27 -5.08 6.81 -3.18
N GLU A 28 -5.54 7.34 -2.03
CA GLU A 28 -5.72 6.50 -0.86
C GLU A 28 -6.68 5.37 -1.12
N VAL A 29 -7.74 5.65 -1.90
CA VAL A 29 -8.73 4.63 -2.22
C VAL A 29 -8.10 3.50 -3.03
N ALA A 30 -7.27 3.86 -4.01
CA ALA A 30 -6.60 2.85 -4.83
C ALA A 30 -5.69 1.98 -3.97
N VAL A 31 -4.92 2.60 -3.07
CA VAL A 31 -4.02 1.86 -2.20
C VAL A 31 -4.81 0.98 -1.23
N ALA A 32 -5.88 1.52 -0.66
CA ALA A 32 -6.71 0.75 0.27
C ALA A 32 -7.31 -0.47 -0.41
N ASN A 33 -7.80 -0.30 -1.64
CA ASN A 33 -8.37 -1.41 -2.38
C ASN A 33 -7.32 -2.48 -2.66
N GLU A 34 -6.12 -2.06 -3.00
CA GLU A 34 -5.05 -3.01 -3.29
C GLU A 34 -4.68 -3.80 -2.04
N ILE A 35 -4.60 -3.12 -0.91
CA ILE A 35 -4.26 -3.79 0.35
C ILE A 35 -5.35 -4.78 0.73
N ALA A 36 -6.61 -4.41 0.55
CA ALA A 36 -7.72 -5.32 0.84
C ALA A 36 -7.65 -6.57 -0.04
N GLU A 37 -7.28 -6.40 -1.30
CA GLU A 37 -7.12 -7.53 -2.20
C GLU A 37 -5.99 -8.46 -1.75
N MET A 38 -4.89 -7.86 -1.30
CA MET A 38 -3.76 -8.65 -0.83
C MET A 38 -4.14 -9.46 0.40
N GLU A 39 -4.91 -8.87 1.29
CA GLU A 39 -5.36 -9.57 2.50
C GLU A 39 -6.29 -10.72 2.16
N LYS A 40 -7.11 -10.53 1.14
CA LYS A 40 -8.02 -11.58 0.68
C LYS A 40 -7.27 -12.77 0.13
N GLU A 41 -6.26 -12.50 -0.68
CA GLU A 41 -5.50 -13.56 -1.31
C GLU A 41 -4.58 -14.27 -0.32
N HIS A 42 -3.99 -13.50 0.53
CA HIS A 42 -3.15 -13.97 1.60
C HIS A 42 -2.35 -15.20 1.21
#